data_55c45e8c1e31ff9f2bd116f8dffb095a
#
_entry.id   55c45e8c1e31ff9f2bd116f8dffb095a
#
_cell.length_a   1.000
_cell.length_b   1.000
_cell.length_c   1.000
_cell.angle_alpha   90.00
_cell.angle_beta   90.00
_cell.angle_gamma   90.00
#
_symmetry.space_group_name_H-M   'P 1'
#
loop_
_entity.id
_entity.type
_entity.pdbx_description
1 polymer ?
#
loop_
_entity_poly.entity_id
_entity_poly.type
_entity_poly.pdbx_seq_one_letter_code
_entity_poly.pdbx_strand_id
1 'polypeptide(L)'
;MAGKFRVVTTPAFEREFRKASKGNAALLDALEELLAILREDPHNRSGQHKIKKLVGLKPGDGQWRIRWREYRLRYDIFGEEVVLHSFRHRREAY
;
A
#
# COMPACT_ATOMS: atom_id res chain seq x y z
N MET A 1 -6.17 17.77 -8.34
CA MET A 1 -6.37 16.98 -9.55
C MET A 1 -6.56 15.51 -9.19
N ALA A 2 -7.47 14.83 -9.83
CA ALA A 2 -7.69 13.42 -9.58
C ALA A 2 -6.46 12.61 -10.01
N GLY A 3 -6.11 11.58 -9.27
CA GLY A 3 -5.01 10.71 -9.60
C GLY A 3 -5.29 9.89 -10.85
N LYS A 4 -4.23 9.38 -11.48
CA LYS A 4 -4.34 8.56 -12.69
C LYS A 4 -4.79 7.14 -12.41
N PHE A 5 -4.64 6.67 -11.17
CA PHE A 5 -4.91 5.30 -10.78
C PHE A 5 -6.09 5.24 -9.84
N ARG A 6 -6.82 4.14 -9.92
CA ARG A 6 -7.91 3.85 -9.01
C ARG A 6 -7.41 2.84 -7.99
N VAL A 7 -7.59 3.15 -6.71
CA VAL A 7 -7.15 2.26 -5.64
C VAL A 7 -8.34 1.45 -5.14
N VAL A 8 -8.18 0.13 -5.10
CA VAL A 8 -9.18 -0.78 -4.55
C VAL A 8 -8.56 -1.62 -3.45
N THR A 9 -9.39 -2.06 -2.52
CA THR A 9 -8.93 -2.88 -1.39
C THR A 9 -9.30 -4.34 -1.58
N THR A 10 -8.72 -5.19 -0.73
CA THR A 10 -9.10 -6.60 -0.64
C THR A 10 -9.60 -6.87 0.77
N PRO A 11 -10.39 -7.94 0.97
CA PRO A 11 -10.83 -8.29 2.33
C PRO A 11 -9.66 -8.52 3.28
N ALA A 12 -8.57 -9.11 2.80
CA ALA A 12 -7.39 -9.34 3.63
C ALA A 12 -6.78 -8.02 4.09
N PHE A 13 -6.62 -7.06 3.15
CA PHE A 13 -6.10 -5.75 3.50
C PHE A 13 -7.00 -5.05 4.51
N GLU A 14 -8.30 -5.05 4.28
CA GLU A 14 -9.24 -4.36 5.15
C GLU A 14 -9.20 -4.93 6.57
N ARG A 15 -9.13 -6.24 6.68
CA ARG A 15 -9.04 -6.90 7.98
C ARG A 15 -7.74 -6.53 8.70
N GLU A 16 -6.63 -6.60 8.00
CA GLU A 16 -5.34 -6.27 8.59
C GLU A 16 -5.23 -4.80 9.00
N PHE A 17 -5.74 -3.91 8.15
CA PHE A 17 -5.70 -2.49 8.47
C PHE A 17 -6.63 -2.16 9.64
N ARG A 18 -7.81 -2.76 9.69
CA ARG A 18 -8.74 -2.55 10.80
C ARG A 18 -8.10 -2.96 12.12
N LYS A 19 -7.42 -4.12 12.13
CA LYS A 19 -6.72 -4.59 13.31
C LYS A 19 -5.61 -3.64 13.73
N ALA A 20 -4.79 -3.20 12.77
CA ALA A 20 -3.66 -2.33 13.05
C ALA A 20 -4.09 -0.93 13.51
N SER A 21 -5.16 -0.40 12.94
CA SER A 21 -5.61 0.96 13.23
C SER A 21 -6.47 1.08 14.48
N LYS A 22 -6.84 -0.03 15.09
CA LYS A 22 -7.66 -0.01 16.29
C LYS A 22 -6.91 0.70 17.41
N GLY A 23 -7.48 1.80 17.89
CA GLY A 23 -6.83 2.61 18.93
C GLY A 23 -5.63 3.42 18.44
N ASN A 24 -5.46 3.54 17.11
CA ASN A 24 -4.32 4.27 16.55
C ASN A 24 -4.79 5.19 15.42
N ALA A 25 -5.24 6.38 15.79
CA ALA A 25 -5.76 7.35 14.83
C ALA A 25 -4.70 7.81 13.82
N ALA A 26 -3.41 7.75 14.19
CA ALA A 26 -2.34 8.15 13.28
C ALA A 26 -2.29 7.27 12.04
N LEU A 27 -2.69 5.99 12.15
CA LEU A 27 -2.73 5.09 11.00
C LEU A 27 -3.83 5.46 10.01
N LEU A 28 -4.93 6.03 10.49
CA LEU A 28 -5.99 6.50 9.58
C LEU A 28 -5.49 7.65 8.73
N ASP A 29 -4.79 8.60 9.35
CA ASP A 29 -4.20 9.72 8.60
C ASP A 29 -3.10 9.23 7.66
N ALA A 30 -2.30 8.28 8.11
CA ALA A 30 -1.26 7.69 7.28
C ALA A 30 -1.83 7.03 6.04
N LEU A 31 -2.94 6.29 6.18
CA LEU A 31 -3.57 5.64 5.04
C LEU A 31 -4.03 6.66 4.01
N GLU A 32 -4.60 7.78 4.44
CA GLU A 32 -5.00 8.85 3.53
C GLU A 32 -3.81 9.34 2.69
N GLU A 33 -2.67 9.56 3.35
CA GLU A 33 -1.45 10.00 2.65
C GLU A 33 -0.95 8.93 1.69
N LEU A 34 -0.94 7.67 2.12
CA LEU A 34 -0.48 6.58 1.28
C LEU A 34 -1.37 6.41 0.06
N LEU A 35 -2.69 6.51 0.23
CA LEU A 35 -3.63 6.40 -0.88
C LEU A 35 -3.41 7.53 -1.89
N ALA A 36 -3.15 8.74 -1.42
CA ALA A 36 -2.89 9.87 -2.32
C ALA A 36 -1.65 9.60 -3.17
N ILE A 37 -0.59 9.07 -2.56
CA ILE A 37 0.63 8.71 -3.29
C ILE A 37 0.34 7.63 -4.33
N LEU A 38 -0.41 6.59 -3.93
CA LEU A 38 -0.68 5.46 -4.83
C LEU A 38 -1.60 5.82 -5.99
N ARG A 39 -2.45 6.83 -5.82
CA ARG A 39 -3.29 7.31 -6.92
C ARG A 39 -2.48 8.06 -7.97
N GLU A 40 -1.37 8.68 -7.57
CA GLU A 40 -0.57 9.50 -8.46
C GLU A 40 0.66 8.78 -8.99
N ASP A 41 1.34 8.01 -8.16
CA ASP A 41 2.67 7.48 -8.52
C ASP A 41 2.95 6.10 -7.91
N PRO A 42 2.11 5.08 -8.21
CA PRO A 42 2.31 3.76 -7.61
C PRO A 42 3.57 3.05 -8.08
N HIS A 43 4.15 3.45 -9.21
CA HIS A 43 5.41 2.89 -9.71
C HIS A 43 6.63 3.64 -9.17
N ASN A 44 6.42 4.70 -8.41
CA ASN A 44 7.49 5.55 -7.89
C ASN A 44 8.40 6.10 -9.00
N ARG A 45 7.80 6.55 -10.10
CA ARG A 45 8.57 7.11 -11.21
C ARG A 45 9.28 8.39 -10.83
N SER A 46 8.73 9.14 -9.88
CA SER A 46 9.37 10.34 -9.36
C SER A 46 10.59 10.03 -8.49
N GLY A 47 10.67 8.83 -7.93
CA GLY A 47 11.71 8.46 -7.00
C GLY A 47 11.59 9.12 -5.64
N GLN A 48 10.46 9.78 -5.35
CA GLN A 48 10.29 10.57 -4.13
C GLN A 48 9.67 9.79 -2.97
N HIS A 49 9.20 8.58 -3.24
CA HIS A 49 8.46 7.81 -2.24
C HIS A 49 9.22 6.57 -1.79
N LYS A 50 8.85 6.05 -0.63
CA LYS A 50 9.46 4.83 -0.09
C LYS A 50 8.80 3.60 -0.66
N ILE A 51 8.80 3.51 -1.99
CA ILE A 51 8.18 2.42 -2.75
C ILE A 51 9.28 1.57 -3.37
N LYS A 52 9.08 0.25 -3.32
CA LYS A 52 10.01 -0.70 -3.91
C LYS A 52 9.22 -1.82 -4.57
N LYS A 53 9.66 -2.24 -5.76
CA LYS A 53 9.14 -3.45 -6.37
C LYS A 53 9.91 -4.64 -5.83
N LEU A 54 9.20 -5.62 -5.31
CA LEU A 54 9.81 -6.79 -4.70
C LEU A 54 10.15 -7.83 -5.76
N VAL A 55 11.28 -8.52 -5.53
CA VAL A 55 11.78 -9.53 -6.47
C VAL A 55 11.17 -10.89 -6.17
N GLY A 56 10.90 -11.68 -7.22
CA GLY A 56 10.46 -13.05 -7.07
C GLY A 56 8.98 -13.26 -6.79
N LEU A 57 8.18 -12.21 -6.94
CA LEU A 57 6.74 -12.29 -6.71
C LEU A 57 5.98 -12.15 -8.02
N LYS A 58 4.78 -12.71 -8.06
CA LYS A 58 3.86 -12.64 -9.21
C LYS A 58 2.80 -11.57 -8.99
N PRO A 59 2.13 -11.11 -10.06
CA PRO A 59 0.93 -10.29 -9.89
C PRO A 59 -0.08 -11.05 -9.03
N GLY A 60 -0.67 -10.35 -8.05
CA GLY A 60 -1.57 -10.96 -7.08
C GLY A 60 -0.90 -11.28 -5.76
N ASP A 61 0.43 -11.29 -5.72
CA ASP A 61 1.20 -11.57 -4.50
C ASP A 61 1.57 -10.32 -3.72
N GLY A 62 1.19 -9.14 -4.21
CA GLY A 62 1.63 -7.87 -3.65
C GLY A 62 3.07 -7.57 -4.06
N GLN A 63 3.29 -7.37 -5.38
CA GLN A 63 4.62 -7.18 -5.94
C GLN A 63 5.29 -5.88 -5.52
N TRP A 64 4.51 -4.91 -5.07
CA TRP A 64 5.00 -3.59 -4.72
C TRP A 64 4.79 -3.34 -3.24
N ARG A 65 5.67 -2.53 -2.64
CA ARG A 65 5.58 -2.18 -1.23
C ARG A 65 5.81 -0.70 -1.05
N ILE A 66 4.93 -0.04 -0.26
CA ILE A 66 5.18 1.30 0.22
C ILE A 66 5.35 1.23 1.73
N ARG A 67 6.36 1.90 2.24
CA ARG A 67 6.68 1.90 3.65
C ARG A 67 6.21 3.17 4.33
N TRP A 68 5.61 3.02 5.50
CA TRP A 68 5.28 4.14 6.39
C TRP A 68 5.69 3.76 7.81
N ARG A 69 6.75 4.38 8.31
CA ARG A 69 7.34 4.04 9.62
C ARG A 69 7.61 2.53 9.71
N GLU A 70 7.04 1.87 10.71
CA GLU A 70 7.23 0.43 10.95
C GLU A 70 6.27 -0.44 10.14
N TYR A 71 5.41 0.17 9.32
CA TYR A 71 4.39 -0.56 8.57
C TYR A 71 4.75 -0.68 7.10
N ARG A 72 4.26 -1.76 6.48
CA ARG A 72 4.45 -2.06 5.07
C ARG A 72 3.09 -2.30 4.45
N LEU A 73 2.75 -1.53 3.43
CA LEU A 73 1.55 -1.75 2.62
C LEU A 73 2.01 -2.36 1.30
N ARG A 74 1.57 -3.58 1.05
CA ARG A 74 1.87 -4.25 -0.22
C ARG A 74 0.69 -4.13 -1.14
N TYR A 75 0.98 -3.99 -2.43
CA TYR A 75 -0.06 -3.78 -3.44
C TYR A 75 0.41 -4.31 -4.78
N ASP A 76 -0.56 -4.50 -5.67
CA ASP A 76 -0.33 -4.88 -7.05
C ASP A 76 -0.87 -3.80 -7.96
N ILE A 77 -0.33 -3.71 -9.18
CA ILE A 77 -0.79 -2.76 -10.18
C ILE A 77 -1.26 -3.52 -11.39
N PHE A 78 -2.52 -3.34 -11.75
CA PHE A 78 -3.13 -3.96 -12.93
C PHE A 78 -3.67 -2.83 -13.80
N GLY A 79 -2.91 -2.42 -14.84
CA GLY A 79 -3.31 -1.31 -15.68
C GLY A 79 -3.39 -0.03 -14.87
N GLU A 80 -4.59 0.54 -14.78
CA GLU A 80 -4.83 1.78 -14.02
C GLU A 80 -5.36 1.50 -12.61
N GLU A 81 -5.37 0.25 -12.20
CA GLU A 81 -5.91 -0.14 -10.91
C GLU A 81 -4.80 -0.58 -9.96
N VAL A 82 -4.81 -0.03 -8.74
CA VAL A 82 -3.90 -0.41 -7.67
C VAL A 82 -4.71 -1.20 -6.66
N VAL A 83 -4.31 -2.45 -6.44
CA VAL A 83 -5.02 -3.37 -5.54
C VAL A 83 -4.22 -3.53 -4.26
N LEU A 84 -4.79 -3.10 -3.13
CA LEU A 84 -4.12 -3.19 -1.84
C LEU A 84 -4.19 -4.63 -1.34
N HIS A 85 -3.03 -5.24 -1.18
CA HIS A 85 -2.88 -6.66 -0.87
C HIS A 85 -2.84 -6.91 0.64
N SER A 86 -1.95 -6.20 1.36
CA SER A 86 -1.76 -6.43 2.79
C SER A 86 -1.22 -5.18 3.48
N PHE A 87 -1.44 -5.12 4.80
CA PHE A 87 -0.94 -4.04 5.62
C PHE A 87 -0.43 -4.64 6.92
N ARG A 88 0.90 -4.62 7.12
CA ARG A 88 1.51 -5.29 8.26
C ARG A 88 2.61 -4.48 8.90
N HIS A 89 2.74 -4.66 10.21
CA HIS A 89 3.91 -4.16 10.92
C HIS A 89 5.13 -4.95 10.43
N ARG A 90 6.30 -4.31 10.37
CA ARG A 90 7.52 -4.97 9.86
C ARG A 90 7.83 -6.29 10.55
N ARG A 91 7.48 -6.42 11.82
CA ARG A 91 7.70 -7.66 12.58
C ARG A 91 6.85 -8.82 12.09
N GLU A 92 5.69 -8.50 11.52
CA GLU A 92 4.78 -9.51 10.98
C GLU A 92 5.08 -9.84 9.53
N ALA A 93 5.80 -8.95 8.84
CA ALA A 93 6.09 -9.10 7.42
C ALA A 93 7.30 -9.99 7.14
N TYR A 94 8.10 -10.27 8.16
CA TYR A 94 9.33 -11.05 8.01
C TYR A 94 9.36 -12.23 8.97
#